data_b8eb00498ecd3a3c43696ba79cf67cd2
#
_entry.id   b8eb00498ecd3a3c43696ba79cf67cd2
#
_cell.length_a   1.000
_cell.length_b   1.000
_cell.length_c   1.000
_cell.angle_alpha   90.00
_cell.angle_beta   90.00
_cell.angle_gamma   90.00
#
_symmetry.space_group_name_H-M   'P 1'
#
loop_
_entity.id
_entity.type
_entity.pdbx_description
1 polymer ?
#
loop_
_entity_poly.entity_id
_entity_poly.type
_entity_poly.pdbx_seq_one_letter_code
_entity_poly.pdbx_strand_id
1 'polypeptide(L)'
;GGESTASKLKRIRSVMEEQGATMHLLTTLDDICWTLNIRGNDIEFFPLVLSYAIISMNYMHLYIDEKKLDEDIKDKLAKDGVVLHSYNAIYMDVCGLSSEDRLMIDPDRLNYALYRSIPKDVVRIEERNPEILFKAIKNPVEIENIRQAQIKDSVAHVRFMKWLKENVVKSRIT
;
A
#
# COMPACT_ATOMS: atom_id res chain seq x y z
N GLY A 1 3.66 -3.11 11.23
CA GLY A 1 4.04 -2.88 12.51
C GLY A 1 5.08 -1.86 12.86
N GLY A 2 4.97 -1.35 14.10
CA GLY A 2 5.94 -0.43 14.68
C GLY A 2 5.62 1.06 14.47
N GLU A 3 4.84 1.41 13.46
CA GLU A 3 4.34 2.76 13.22
C GLU A 3 2.83 2.73 12.97
N SER A 4 2.08 3.64 13.57
CA SER A 4 0.63 3.73 13.39
C SER A 4 0.24 4.30 12.03
N THR A 5 -0.96 3.99 11.56
CA THR A 5 -1.56 4.58 10.35
C THR A 5 -1.58 6.11 10.44
N ALA A 6 -2.01 6.67 11.58
CA ALA A 6 -2.06 8.11 11.79
C ALA A 6 -0.67 8.78 11.65
N SER A 7 0.39 8.16 12.18
CA SER A 7 1.77 8.65 12.02
C SER A 7 2.21 8.65 10.55
N LYS A 8 1.94 7.57 9.83
CA LYS A 8 2.27 7.46 8.40
C LYS A 8 1.52 8.48 7.57
N LEU A 9 0.20 8.64 7.79
CA LEU A 9 -0.60 9.65 7.11
C LEU A 9 -0.11 11.08 7.39
N LYS A 10 0.34 11.35 8.61
CA LYS A 10 0.93 12.65 8.95
C LYS A 10 2.19 12.94 8.12
N ARG A 11 3.07 11.94 7.96
CA ARG A 11 4.28 12.08 7.14
C ARG A 11 3.96 12.29 5.67
N ILE A 12 3.01 11.52 5.13
CA ILE A 12 2.55 11.66 3.73
C ILE A 12 1.96 13.06 3.51
N ARG A 13 1.11 13.54 4.42
CA ARG A 13 0.52 14.87 4.35
C ARG A 13 1.56 15.99 4.42
N SER A 14 2.63 15.82 5.19
CA SER A 14 3.74 16.80 5.19
C SER A 14 4.38 16.91 3.80
N VAL A 15 4.60 15.80 3.10
CA VAL A 15 5.10 15.82 1.72
C VAL A 15 4.08 16.48 0.78
N MET A 16 2.80 16.16 0.92
CA MET A 16 1.75 16.81 0.14
C MET A 16 1.75 18.34 0.33
N GLU A 17 1.89 18.82 1.57
CA GLU A 17 1.99 20.25 1.88
C GLU A 17 3.23 20.89 1.23
N GLU A 18 4.39 20.25 1.33
CA GLU A 18 5.64 20.71 0.71
C GLU A 18 5.52 20.84 -0.82
N GLN A 19 4.77 19.93 -1.44
CA GLN A 19 4.51 19.92 -2.88
C GLN A 19 3.30 20.82 -3.27
N GLY A 20 2.59 21.37 -2.30
CA GLY A 20 1.38 22.15 -2.54
C GLY A 20 0.20 21.32 -3.04
N ALA A 21 0.16 20.02 -2.72
CA ALA A 21 -0.93 19.13 -3.08
C ALA A 21 -2.04 19.18 -2.04
N THR A 22 -3.31 19.10 -2.49
CA THR A 22 -4.49 18.94 -1.64
C THR A 22 -4.93 17.48 -1.54
N MET A 23 -4.58 16.67 -2.54
CA MET A 23 -4.90 15.26 -2.63
C MET A 23 -3.73 14.45 -3.18
N HIS A 24 -3.64 13.19 -2.80
CA HIS A 24 -2.69 12.22 -3.32
C HIS A 24 -3.43 10.95 -3.75
N LEU A 25 -3.34 10.60 -5.02
CA LEU A 25 -3.93 9.38 -5.60
C LEU A 25 -2.92 8.24 -5.52
N LEU A 26 -3.27 7.20 -4.80
CA LEU A 26 -2.43 6.04 -4.55
C LEU A 26 -3.08 4.78 -5.13
N THR A 27 -2.37 4.10 -6.03
CA THR A 27 -2.86 2.90 -6.74
C THR A 27 -2.02 1.66 -6.50
N THR A 28 -0.86 1.80 -5.88
CA THR A 28 0.04 0.70 -5.53
C THR A 28 -0.44 -0.02 -4.28
N LEU A 29 -0.75 -1.31 -4.41
CA LEU A 29 -1.35 -2.11 -3.34
C LEU A 29 -0.46 -2.22 -2.10
N ASP A 30 0.84 -2.35 -2.30
CA ASP A 30 1.82 -2.45 -1.22
C ASP A 30 1.97 -1.13 -0.46
N ASP A 31 1.86 0.02 -1.13
CA ASP A 31 1.85 1.34 -0.49
C ASP A 31 0.59 1.53 0.37
N ILE A 32 -0.59 1.15 -0.16
CA ILE A 32 -1.85 1.22 0.57
C ILE A 32 -1.83 0.29 1.80
N CYS A 33 -1.46 -0.98 1.59
CA CYS A 33 -1.39 -1.96 2.67
C CYS A 33 -0.39 -1.56 3.76
N TRP A 34 0.76 -1.00 3.36
CA TRP A 34 1.75 -0.48 4.31
C TRP A 34 1.20 0.70 5.10
N THR A 35 0.60 1.68 4.42
CA THR A 35 0.05 2.89 5.06
C THR A 35 -1.00 2.53 6.11
N LEU A 36 -1.91 1.63 5.79
CA LEU A 36 -3.02 1.24 6.64
C LEU A 36 -2.71 0.11 7.64
N ASN A 37 -1.52 -0.50 7.58
CA ASN A 37 -1.17 -1.69 8.36
C ASN A 37 -2.15 -2.86 8.15
N ILE A 38 -2.72 -3.01 6.97
CA ILE A 38 -3.60 -4.10 6.58
C ILE A 38 -2.88 -5.12 5.71
N ARG A 39 -3.40 -6.33 5.68
CA ARG A 39 -2.92 -7.41 4.82
C ARG A 39 -4.12 -8.15 4.25
N GLY A 40 -3.96 -8.69 3.05
CA GLY A 40 -4.95 -9.52 2.37
C GLY A 40 -4.30 -10.67 1.63
N ASN A 41 -5.07 -11.39 0.84
CA ASN A 41 -4.64 -12.56 0.07
C ASN A 41 -5.17 -12.53 -1.37
N ASP A 42 -5.41 -11.35 -1.92
CA ASP A 42 -5.91 -11.18 -3.29
C ASP A 42 -4.84 -11.47 -4.34
N ILE A 43 -3.58 -11.36 -3.97
CA ILE A 43 -2.44 -11.61 -4.85
C ILE A 43 -1.70 -12.85 -4.34
N GLU A 44 -1.52 -13.83 -5.21
CA GLU A 44 -0.80 -15.06 -4.88
C GLU A 44 0.64 -14.73 -4.41
N PHE A 45 1.06 -15.30 -3.28
CA PHE A 45 2.34 -15.10 -2.61
C PHE A 45 2.59 -13.70 -2.01
N PHE A 46 1.68 -12.74 -2.18
CA PHE A 46 1.82 -11.40 -1.60
C PHE A 46 0.63 -11.08 -0.67
N PRO A 47 0.88 -10.63 0.55
CA PRO A 47 -0.18 -10.32 1.52
C PRO A 47 -0.84 -8.97 1.22
N LEU A 48 -1.37 -8.80 0.01
CA LEU A 48 -1.95 -7.57 -0.49
C LEU A 48 -3.46 -7.71 -0.73
N VAL A 49 -4.17 -6.58 -0.66
CA VAL A 49 -5.60 -6.49 -0.96
C VAL A 49 -5.82 -5.51 -2.12
N LEU A 50 -6.68 -5.88 -3.06
CA LEU A 50 -7.06 -5.02 -4.19
C LEU A 50 -7.77 -3.77 -3.67
N SER A 51 -7.18 -2.62 -3.92
CA SER A 51 -7.68 -1.34 -3.42
C SER A 51 -7.10 -0.17 -4.20
N TYR A 52 -7.75 0.99 -4.05
CA TYR A 52 -7.24 2.31 -4.42
C TYR A 52 -7.38 3.23 -3.22
N ALA A 53 -6.66 4.33 -3.21
CA ALA A 53 -6.83 5.34 -2.17
C ALA A 53 -6.65 6.76 -2.71
N ILE A 54 -7.40 7.69 -2.12
CA ILE A 54 -7.17 9.13 -2.25
C ILE A 54 -6.94 9.68 -0.85
N ILE A 55 -5.76 10.22 -0.62
CA ILE A 55 -5.39 10.85 0.65
C ILE A 55 -5.64 12.34 0.52
N SER A 56 -6.49 12.89 1.37
CA SER A 56 -6.67 14.34 1.55
C SER A 56 -6.03 14.78 2.86
N MET A 57 -6.04 16.08 3.11
CA MET A 57 -5.42 16.63 4.33
C MET A 57 -6.10 16.14 5.62
N ASN A 58 -7.39 15.78 5.58
CA ASN A 58 -8.16 15.39 6.76
C ASN A 58 -8.54 13.92 6.77
N TYR A 59 -8.75 13.31 5.61
CA TYR A 59 -9.26 11.94 5.46
C TYR A 59 -8.39 11.13 4.50
N MET A 60 -8.52 9.83 4.56
CA MET A 60 -8.06 8.91 3.53
C MET A 60 -9.27 8.14 3.02
N HIS A 61 -9.60 8.30 1.75
CA HIS A 61 -10.66 7.55 1.07
C HIS A 61 -10.08 6.25 0.56
N LEU A 62 -10.58 5.12 1.07
CA LEU A 62 -10.15 3.77 0.68
C LEU A 62 -11.23 3.10 -0.15
N TYR A 63 -10.89 2.73 -1.38
CA TYR A 63 -11.77 2.05 -2.34
C TYR A 63 -11.44 0.56 -2.33
N ILE A 64 -12.32 -0.23 -1.73
CA ILE A 64 -12.08 -1.65 -1.44
C ILE A 64 -13.41 -2.41 -1.43
N ASP A 65 -13.38 -3.71 -1.68
CA ASP A 65 -14.51 -4.57 -1.36
C ASP A 65 -14.61 -4.75 0.16
N GLU A 66 -15.60 -4.10 0.78
CA GLU A 66 -15.78 -4.09 2.23
C GLU A 66 -16.00 -5.49 2.84
N LYS A 67 -16.42 -6.47 2.04
CA LYS A 67 -16.57 -7.85 2.49
C LYS A 67 -15.25 -8.51 2.89
N LYS A 68 -14.13 -7.93 2.49
CA LYS A 68 -12.78 -8.39 2.84
C LYS A 68 -12.28 -7.87 4.18
N LEU A 69 -13.01 -6.93 4.78
CA LEU A 69 -12.68 -6.31 6.06
C LEU A 69 -13.62 -6.85 7.14
N ASP A 70 -13.07 -7.34 8.24
CA ASP A 70 -13.85 -7.59 9.44
C ASP A 70 -14.21 -6.28 10.17
N GLU A 71 -15.17 -6.33 11.10
CA GLU A 71 -15.67 -5.15 11.80
C GLU A 71 -14.58 -4.48 12.66
N ASP A 72 -13.67 -5.26 13.25
CA ASP A 72 -12.57 -4.72 14.07
C ASP A 72 -11.61 -3.88 13.21
N ILE A 73 -11.34 -4.34 11.98
CA ILE A 73 -10.51 -3.60 11.02
C ILE A 73 -11.23 -2.33 10.55
N LYS A 74 -12.53 -2.41 10.24
CA LYS A 74 -13.34 -1.25 9.84
C LYS A 74 -13.36 -0.18 10.94
N ASP A 75 -13.61 -0.58 12.19
CA ASP A 75 -13.60 0.32 13.33
C ASP A 75 -12.24 1.00 13.53
N LYS A 76 -11.16 0.25 13.36
CA LYS A 76 -9.81 0.79 13.45
C LYS A 76 -9.54 1.80 12.33
N LEU A 77 -9.89 1.46 11.09
CA LEU A 77 -9.73 2.35 9.94
C LEU A 77 -10.53 3.66 10.13
N ALA A 78 -11.78 3.57 10.61
CA ALA A 78 -12.60 4.72 10.88
C ALA A 78 -11.98 5.64 11.95
N LYS A 79 -11.41 5.07 13.03
CA LYS A 79 -10.69 5.84 14.07
C LYS A 79 -9.44 6.55 13.52
N ASP A 80 -8.80 5.99 12.51
CA ASP A 80 -7.64 6.58 11.83
C ASP A 80 -8.03 7.60 10.74
N GLY A 81 -9.33 7.93 10.59
CA GLY A 81 -9.82 8.88 9.59
C GLY A 81 -9.90 8.31 8.18
N VAL A 82 -10.05 6.99 8.05
CA VAL A 82 -10.25 6.32 6.76
C VAL A 82 -11.74 6.17 6.49
N VAL A 83 -12.16 6.61 5.30
CA VAL A 83 -13.53 6.49 4.80
C VAL A 83 -13.56 5.40 3.73
N LEU A 84 -14.44 4.41 3.90
CA LEU A 84 -14.56 3.29 2.99
C LEU A 84 -15.50 3.63 1.82
N HIS A 85 -15.12 3.20 0.62
CA HIS A 85 -15.91 3.30 -0.60
C HIS A 85 -15.87 1.97 -1.35
N SER A 86 -16.90 1.71 -2.16
CA SER A 86 -16.86 0.54 -3.07
C SER A 86 -15.68 0.65 -4.04
N TYR A 87 -15.05 -0.49 -4.33
CA TYR A 87 -13.82 -0.56 -5.14
C TYR A 87 -13.91 0.21 -6.47
N ASN A 88 -15.04 0.09 -7.18
CA ASN A 88 -15.21 0.72 -8.48
C ASN A 88 -15.55 2.21 -8.43
N ALA A 89 -15.87 2.78 -7.26
CA ALA A 89 -16.22 4.18 -7.12
C ALA A 89 -15.04 5.13 -7.40
N ILE A 90 -13.81 4.64 -7.38
CA ILE A 90 -12.59 5.43 -7.62
C ILE A 90 -12.66 6.23 -8.92
N TYR A 91 -13.19 5.64 -10.01
CA TYR A 91 -13.26 6.32 -11.31
C TYR A 91 -14.23 7.50 -11.31
N MET A 92 -15.38 7.34 -10.64
CA MET A 92 -16.36 8.43 -10.50
C MET A 92 -15.79 9.56 -9.64
N ASP A 93 -15.14 9.22 -8.53
CA ASP A 93 -14.59 10.21 -7.60
C ASP A 93 -13.43 10.97 -8.25
N VAL A 94 -12.56 10.29 -8.99
CA VAL A 94 -11.49 10.96 -9.76
C VAL A 94 -12.05 11.86 -10.86
N CYS A 95 -13.09 11.44 -11.59
CA CYS A 95 -13.77 12.28 -12.57
C CYS A 95 -14.47 13.50 -11.93
N GLY A 96 -14.86 13.39 -10.66
CA GLY A 96 -15.54 14.45 -9.91
C GLY A 96 -14.61 15.48 -9.27
N LEU A 97 -13.29 15.35 -9.42
CA LEU A 97 -12.34 16.34 -8.90
C LEU A 97 -12.54 17.69 -9.61
N SER A 98 -12.31 18.76 -8.87
CA SER A 98 -12.50 20.13 -9.38
C SER A 98 -11.18 20.82 -9.70
N SER A 99 -11.26 21.98 -10.35
CA SER A 99 -10.10 22.83 -10.62
C SER A 99 -9.41 23.38 -9.35
N GLU A 100 -10.08 23.30 -8.20
CA GLU A 100 -9.51 23.69 -6.90
C GLU A 100 -8.59 22.60 -6.34
N ASP A 101 -8.74 21.37 -6.83
CA ASP A 101 -7.93 20.24 -6.39
C ASP A 101 -6.55 20.28 -7.04
N ARG A 102 -5.54 19.96 -6.25
CA ARG A 102 -4.15 19.82 -6.65
C ARG A 102 -3.73 18.39 -6.34
N LEU A 103 -3.75 17.55 -7.38
CA LEU A 103 -3.61 16.11 -7.25
C LEU A 103 -2.16 15.66 -7.44
N MET A 104 -1.55 15.14 -6.38
CA MET A 104 -0.25 14.46 -6.45
C MET A 104 -0.43 13.03 -6.98
N ILE A 105 0.31 12.70 -8.02
CA ILE A 105 0.30 11.40 -8.69
C ILE A 105 1.73 10.95 -9.00
N ASP A 106 1.96 9.64 -8.94
CA ASP A 106 3.17 9.03 -9.46
C ASP A 106 2.86 8.43 -10.85
N PRO A 107 3.31 9.06 -11.95
CA PRO A 107 2.96 8.64 -13.31
C PRO A 107 3.49 7.24 -13.65
N ASP A 108 4.56 6.79 -13.00
CA ASP A 108 5.13 5.45 -13.21
C ASP A 108 4.31 4.34 -12.52
N ARG A 109 3.41 4.72 -11.61
CA ARG A 109 2.61 3.82 -10.78
C ARG A 109 1.12 3.91 -11.04
N LEU A 110 0.66 4.95 -11.70
CA LEU A 110 -0.75 5.19 -12.00
C LEU A 110 -1.15 4.47 -13.29
N ASN A 111 -2.24 3.69 -13.24
CA ASN A 111 -2.76 3.09 -14.46
C ASN A 111 -3.35 4.15 -15.41
N TYR A 112 -3.24 3.90 -16.70
CA TYR A 112 -3.62 4.85 -17.75
C TYR A 112 -5.11 5.22 -17.75
N ALA A 113 -5.99 4.29 -17.37
CA ALA A 113 -7.44 4.57 -17.32
C ALA A 113 -7.75 5.62 -16.23
N LEU A 114 -7.17 5.51 -15.04
CA LEU A 114 -7.31 6.52 -13.98
C LEU A 114 -6.65 7.84 -14.38
N TYR A 115 -5.46 7.81 -14.97
CA TYR A 115 -4.81 9.02 -15.47
C TYR A 115 -5.70 9.80 -16.43
N ARG A 116 -6.34 9.10 -17.36
CA ARG A 116 -7.28 9.72 -18.31
C ARG A 116 -8.58 10.20 -17.68
N SER A 117 -8.97 9.65 -16.53
CA SER A 117 -10.17 10.05 -15.80
C SER A 117 -10.00 11.37 -15.04
N ILE A 118 -8.77 11.83 -14.83
CA ILE A 118 -8.50 13.10 -14.15
C ILE A 118 -8.96 14.25 -15.05
N PRO A 119 -9.86 15.14 -14.59
CA PRO A 119 -10.29 16.31 -15.36
C PRO A 119 -9.11 17.17 -15.82
N LYS A 120 -9.22 17.79 -16.99
CA LYS A 120 -8.12 18.54 -17.60
C LYS A 120 -7.74 19.81 -16.83
N ASP A 121 -8.67 20.37 -16.09
CA ASP A 121 -8.53 21.57 -15.27
C ASP A 121 -7.99 21.28 -13.86
N VAL A 122 -7.87 20.01 -13.46
CA VAL A 122 -7.21 19.62 -12.23
C VAL A 122 -5.70 19.74 -12.37
N VAL A 123 -5.06 20.43 -11.43
CA VAL A 123 -3.60 20.55 -11.40
C VAL A 123 -2.99 19.21 -10.99
N ARG A 124 -2.16 18.64 -11.86
CA ARG A 124 -1.40 17.41 -11.59
C ARG A 124 -0.02 17.77 -11.08
N ILE A 125 0.36 17.21 -9.94
CA ILE A 125 1.68 17.32 -9.36
C ILE A 125 2.31 15.93 -9.51
N GLU A 126 3.22 15.81 -10.47
CA GLU A 126 3.88 14.54 -10.80
C GLU A 126 5.09 14.36 -9.90
N GLU A 127 4.93 13.50 -8.89
CA GLU A 127 5.95 13.18 -7.90
C GLU A 127 5.95 11.68 -7.61
N ARG A 128 7.12 11.16 -7.29
CA ARG A 128 7.24 9.77 -6.84
C ARG A 128 6.48 9.58 -5.54
N ASN A 129 5.74 8.46 -5.41
CA ASN A 129 5.04 8.13 -4.18
C ASN A 129 5.98 8.18 -2.97
N PRO A 130 5.75 9.04 -1.96
CA PRO A 130 6.60 9.17 -0.78
C PRO A 130 6.65 7.87 0.04
N GLU A 131 5.63 7.05 -0.02
CA GLU A 131 5.54 5.75 0.64
C GLU A 131 6.69 4.82 0.23
N ILE A 132 7.19 4.94 -0.99
CA ILE A 132 8.30 4.11 -1.49
C ILE A 132 9.54 4.30 -0.61
N LEU A 133 9.91 5.55 -0.32
CA LEU A 133 11.05 5.86 0.54
C LEU A 133 10.75 5.50 2.00
N PHE A 134 9.55 5.80 2.47
CA PHE A 134 9.14 5.51 3.84
C PHE A 134 9.15 4.02 4.15
N LYS A 135 8.72 3.17 3.23
CA LYS A 135 8.83 1.70 3.34
C LYS A 135 10.26 1.20 3.26
N ALA A 136 11.11 1.85 2.46
CA ALA A 136 12.50 1.46 2.30
C ALA A 136 13.27 1.60 3.61
N ILE A 137 13.00 2.66 4.39
CA ILE A 137 13.61 2.92 5.69
C ILE A 137 12.84 2.17 6.77
N LYS A 138 13.37 1.03 7.20
CA LYS A 138 12.71 0.14 8.17
C LYS A 138 12.84 0.68 9.59
N ASN A 139 11.74 0.63 10.35
CA ASN A 139 11.75 0.93 11.77
C ASN A 139 12.32 -0.26 12.60
N PRO A 140 12.66 -0.08 13.89
CA PRO A 140 13.25 -1.14 14.71
C PRO A 140 12.41 -2.42 14.80
N VAL A 141 11.08 -2.30 14.83
CA VAL A 141 10.18 -3.47 14.87
C VAL A 141 10.20 -4.23 13.56
N GLU A 142 10.21 -3.53 12.43
CA GLU A 142 10.33 -4.14 11.10
C GLU A 142 11.69 -4.84 10.94
N ILE A 143 12.78 -4.21 11.40
CA ILE A 143 14.13 -4.81 11.36
C ILE A 143 14.15 -6.11 12.15
N GLU A 144 13.60 -6.11 13.36
CA GLU A 144 13.59 -7.33 14.20
C GLU A 144 12.73 -8.44 13.57
N ASN A 145 11.56 -8.11 13.05
CA ASN A 145 10.72 -9.07 12.34
C ASN A 145 11.40 -9.67 11.11
N ILE A 146 12.14 -8.86 10.34
CA ILE A 146 12.93 -9.33 9.20
C ILE A 146 14.05 -10.27 9.65
N ARG A 147 14.76 -9.95 10.74
CA ARG A 147 15.80 -10.82 11.29
C ARG A 147 15.24 -12.18 11.70
N GLN A 148 14.12 -12.20 12.41
CA GLN A 148 13.45 -13.44 12.81
C GLN A 148 12.96 -14.26 11.62
N ALA A 149 12.39 -13.62 10.61
CA ALA A 149 11.97 -14.27 9.38
C ALA A 149 13.19 -14.89 8.65
N GLN A 150 14.29 -14.15 8.53
CA GLN A 150 15.51 -14.59 7.87
C GLN A 150 16.14 -15.81 8.57
N ILE A 151 16.11 -15.86 9.90
CA ILE A 151 16.59 -17.04 10.64
C ILE A 151 15.75 -18.28 10.30
N LYS A 152 14.43 -18.16 10.30
CA LYS A 152 13.53 -19.28 9.96
C LYS A 152 13.75 -19.77 8.52
N ASP A 153 13.87 -18.85 7.58
CA ASP A 153 14.12 -19.14 6.17
C ASP A 153 15.48 -19.82 5.97
N SER A 154 16.53 -19.31 6.62
CA SER A 154 17.88 -19.89 6.57
C SER A 154 17.91 -21.32 7.13
N VAL A 155 17.18 -21.58 8.22
CA VAL A 155 17.06 -22.95 8.76
C VAL A 155 16.36 -23.89 7.79
N ALA A 156 15.28 -23.44 7.15
CA ALA A 156 14.58 -24.22 6.14
C ALA A 156 15.50 -24.53 4.94
N HIS A 157 16.23 -23.52 4.47
CA HIS A 157 17.18 -23.67 3.37
C HIS A 157 18.30 -24.68 3.70
N VAL A 158 18.94 -24.59 4.88
CA VAL A 158 19.98 -25.52 5.33
C VAL A 158 19.44 -26.95 5.43
N ARG A 159 18.24 -27.13 5.97
CA ARG A 159 17.58 -28.45 6.04
C ARG A 159 17.32 -29.03 4.64
N PHE A 160 16.83 -28.21 3.72
CA PHE A 160 16.64 -28.62 2.33
C PHE A 160 17.95 -29.00 1.66
N MET A 161 19.01 -28.21 1.80
CA MET A 161 20.33 -28.50 1.23
C MET A 161 20.95 -29.79 1.81
N LYS A 162 20.76 -30.04 3.12
CA LYS A 162 21.18 -31.31 3.73
C LYS A 162 20.41 -32.48 3.12
N TRP A 163 19.09 -32.39 3.08
CA TRP A 163 18.24 -33.43 2.47
C TRP A 163 18.61 -33.70 1.02
N LEU A 164 18.82 -32.65 0.24
CA LEU A 164 19.22 -32.77 -1.16
C LEU A 164 20.55 -33.55 -1.31
N LYS A 165 21.57 -33.19 -0.55
CA LYS A 165 22.88 -33.89 -0.55
C LYS A 165 22.76 -35.38 -0.18
N GLU A 166 21.88 -35.72 0.76
CA GLU A 166 21.69 -37.09 1.22
C GLU A 166 20.87 -37.95 0.25
N ASN A 167 20.04 -37.34 -0.59
CA ASN A 167 19.06 -38.03 -1.45
C ASN A 167 19.31 -37.92 -2.96
N VAL A 168 20.04 -36.90 -3.43
CA VAL A 168 20.26 -36.68 -4.88
C VAL A 168 20.95 -37.87 -5.58
N VAL A 169 21.81 -38.59 -4.88
CA VAL A 169 22.51 -39.76 -5.39
C VAL A 169 21.67 -41.06 -5.29
N LYS A 170 20.64 -41.04 -4.41
CA LYS A 170 19.84 -42.23 -4.07
C LYS A 170 18.49 -42.29 -4.79
N SER A 171 18.01 -41.19 -5.32
CA SER A 171 16.69 -41.08 -5.94
C SER A 171 16.75 -40.14 -7.15
N ARG A 172 16.06 -40.50 -8.25
CA ARG A 172 15.73 -39.53 -9.29
C ARG A 172 14.79 -38.50 -8.68
N ILE A 173 15.31 -37.29 -8.48
CA ILE A 173 14.49 -36.14 -8.08
C ILE A 173 13.96 -35.53 -9.38
N THR A 174 12.66 -35.72 -9.62
CA THR A 174 11.93 -35.09 -10.73
C THR A 174 11.11 -33.93 -10.20
#